data_9855e22b3b1297a8527b5fe7c4faaa23
#
_entry.id   9855e22b3b1297a8527b5fe7c4faaa23
#
_cell.length_a   1.000
_cell.length_b   1.000
_cell.length_c   1.000
_cell.angle_alpha   90.00
_cell.angle_beta   90.00
_cell.angle_gamma   90.00
#
_symmetry.space_group_name_H-M   'P 1'
#
loop_
_entity.id
_entity.type
_entity.pdbx_description
1 polymer ?
#
loop_
_entity_poly.entity_id
_entity_poly.type
_entity_poly.pdbx_seq_one_letter_code
_entity_poly.pdbx_strand_id
1 'polypeptide(L)'
;AFMEALRPAHERTVAYVNSVVGHSPARWEALEARLRDTPILDFVNEVQRAVAGADLSATAAFNLEAAIPEGEITVADLAGLYIYDNTLKAVRITGAQLKAYLEQSARYFRGWPAPDGGPLIDPEVPGYNFDVVSGVEYTIDLTRPVGDRITELRYRGEPVRPDQTFTLAVNNYRQGGGGGFTMIAEAPVVYDRQEDIRELLIEEVRRRGAIRPEDYFRENWRIVPAEAVEAIRAELEGARRAAATAERGAARRERVEPEAARAARVGNAP
;
A
#
# COMPACT_ATOMS: atom_id res chain seq x y z
N ALA A 1 7.21 -32.80 -22.64
CA ALA A 1 6.58 -33.56 -21.55
C ALA A 1 6.31 -32.70 -20.30
N PHE A 2 7.33 -32.12 -19.59
CA PHE A 2 7.08 -31.36 -18.33
C PHE A 2 6.24 -30.09 -18.56
N MET A 3 6.59 -29.26 -19.53
CA MET A 3 5.84 -28.05 -19.91
C MET A 3 4.43 -28.33 -20.38
N GLU A 4 4.21 -29.46 -21.07
CA GLU A 4 2.87 -29.87 -21.51
C GLU A 4 1.98 -30.30 -20.34
N ALA A 5 2.54 -30.97 -19.34
CA ALA A 5 1.79 -31.36 -18.15
C ALA A 5 1.34 -30.14 -17.31
N LEU A 6 2.10 -29.03 -17.33
CA LEU A 6 1.77 -27.78 -16.63
C LEU A 6 0.78 -26.88 -17.40
N ARG A 7 0.64 -27.06 -18.72
CA ARG A 7 -0.19 -26.20 -19.59
C ARG A 7 -1.63 -26.04 -19.07
N PRO A 8 -2.38 -27.10 -18.73
CA PRO A 8 -3.77 -26.94 -18.27
C PRO A 8 -3.90 -26.17 -16.96
N ALA A 9 -2.91 -26.29 -16.05
CA ALA A 9 -2.89 -25.52 -14.81
C ALA A 9 -2.59 -24.03 -15.10
N HIS A 10 -1.63 -23.76 -15.96
CA HIS A 10 -1.29 -22.41 -16.41
C HIS A 10 -2.49 -21.72 -17.09
N GLU A 11 -3.15 -22.40 -18.04
CA GLU A 11 -4.32 -21.86 -18.74
C GLU A 11 -5.47 -21.53 -17.79
N ARG A 12 -5.74 -22.39 -16.77
CA ARG A 12 -6.74 -22.08 -15.73
C ARG A 12 -6.34 -20.88 -14.89
N THR A 13 -5.08 -20.75 -14.49
CA THR A 13 -4.60 -19.60 -13.74
C THR A 13 -4.73 -18.31 -14.55
N VAL A 14 -4.33 -18.32 -15.81
CA VAL A 14 -4.47 -17.17 -16.72
C VAL A 14 -5.95 -16.79 -16.90
N ALA A 15 -6.84 -17.77 -17.10
CA ALA A 15 -8.27 -17.52 -17.19
C ALA A 15 -8.85 -16.92 -15.91
N TYR A 16 -8.42 -17.42 -14.74
CA TYR A 16 -8.87 -16.89 -13.46
C TYR A 16 -8.40 -15.46 -13.23
N VAL A 17 -7.12 -15.15 -13.39
CA VAL A 17 -6.60 -13.80 -13.13
C VAL A 17 -7.16 -12.75 -14.08
N ASN A 18 -7.54 -13.14 -15.30
CA ASN A 18 -8.16 -12.28 -16.29
C ASN A 18 -9.71 -12.24 -16.18
N SER A 19 -10.31 -12.97 -15.24
CA SER A 19 -11.76 -12.94 -15.08
C SER A 19 -12.22 -11.59 -14.54
N VAL A 20 -13.25 -11.03 -15.18
CA VAL A 20 -13.90 -9.79 -14.75
C VAL A 20 -14.70 -10.04 -13.48
N VAL A 21 -14.50 -9.19 -12.48
CA VAL A 21 -15.16 -9.26 -11.17
C VAL A 21 -16.12 -8.10 -10.91
N GLY A 22 -15.99 -7.02 -11.69
CA GLY A 22 -16.87 -5.85 -11.59
C GLY A 22 -16.43 -4.73 -12.52
N HIS A 23 -16.94 -3.53 -12.27
CA HIS A 23 -16.68 -2.34 -13.10
C HIS A 23 -16.42 -1.11 -12.24
N SER A 24 -15.67 -0.14 -12.78
CA SER A 24 -15.53 1.21 -12.23
C SER A 24 -15.79 2.27 -13.31
N PRO A 25 -16.52 3.36 -13.02
CA PRO A 25 -16.73 4.45 -13.95
C PRO A 25 -15.51 5.37 -14.07
N ALA A 26 -14.47 5.18 -13.25
CA ALA A 26 -13.27 6.01 -13.23
C ALA A 26 -12.04 5.17 -12.90
N ARG A 27 -10.86 5.65 -13.30
CA ARG A 27 -9.58 5.08 -12.91
C ARG A 27 -9.17 5.58 -11.52
N TRP A 28 -8.72 4.68 -10.65
CA TRP A 28 -8.16 4.99 -9.32
C TRP A 28 -6.68 4.61 -9.31
N GLU A 29 -5.84 5.45 -8.73
CA GLU A 29 -4.39 5.23 -8.74
C GLU A 29 -3.80 5.26 -7.33
N ALA A 30 -2.83 4.37 -7.09
CA ALA A 30 -2.07 4.32 -5.85
C ALA A 30 -0.83 5.22 -5.85
N LEU A 31 -0.52 5.87 -6.97
CA LEU A 31 0.72 6.59 -7.21
C LEU A 31 1.08 7.61 -6.11
N GLU A 32 0.09 8.37 -5.64
CA GLU A 32 0.26 9.38 -4.60
C GLU A 32 -0.15 8.91 -3.20
N ALA A 33 -0.47 7.64 -3.01
CA ALA A 33 -1.01 7.11 -1.76
C ALA A 33 -0.06 7.19 -0.55
N ARG A 34 1.20 7.58 -0.76
CA ARG A 34 2.15 7.91 0.31
C ARG A 34 2.33 9.42 0.52
N LEU A 35 1.62 10.25 -0.23
CA LEU A 35 1.69 11.72 -0.14
C LEU A 35 0.38 12.35 0.30
N ARG A 36 -0.73 11.73 -0.04
CA ARG A 36 -2.08 12.17 0.27
C ARG A 36 -3.03 10.99 0.37
N ASP A 37 -4.15 11.23 0.97
CA ASP A 37 -5.24 10.27 1.02
C ASP A 37 -5.79 9.96 -0.38
N THR A 38 -6.18 8.70 -0.59
CA THR A 38 -6.59 8.21 -1.91
C THR A 38 -7.74 7.21 -1.81
N PRO A 39 -8.70 7.26 -2.78
CA PRO A 39 -9.83 6.33 -2.81
C PRO A 39 -9.41 4.86 -2.82
N ILE A 40 -8.25 4.55 -3.41
CA ILE A 40 -7.80 3.17 -3.58
C ILE A 40 -7.35 2.55 -2.24
N LEU A 41 -6.73 3.33 -1.33
CA LEU A 41 -6.41 2.84 0.02
C LEU A 41 -7.63 2.86 0.94
N ASP A 42 -8.51 3.84 0.79
CA ASP A 42 -9.78 3.87 1.50
C ASP A 42 -10.65 2.65 1.16
N PHE A 43 -10.66 2.22 -0.10
CA PHE A 43 -11.33 0.98 -0.51
C PHE A 43 -10.80 -0.22 0.29
N VAL A 44 -9.48 -0.41 0.35
CA VAL A 44 -8.87 -1.51 1.12
C VAL A 44 -9.26 -1.41 2.60
N ASN A 45 -9.12 -0.24 3.20
CA ASN A 45 -9.43 0.00 4.60
C ASN A 45 -10.93 -0.22 4.91
N GLU A 46 -11.84 0.27 4.06
CA GLU A 46 -13.27 0.09 4.28
C GLU A 46 -13.70 -1.38 4.18
N VAL A 47 -13.12 -2.15 3.24
CA VAL A 47 -13.37 -3.59 3.16
C VAL A 47 -12.88 -4.30 4.41
N GLN A 48 -11.65 -4.06 4.84
CA GLN A 48 -11.10 -4.63 6.08
C GLN A 48 -11.96 -4.26 7.30
N ARG A 49 -12.31 -2.99 7.42
CA ARG A 49 -13.11 -2.47 8.53
C ARG A 49 -14.51 -3.08 8.57
N ALA A 50 -15.18 -3.16 7.43
CA ALA A 50 -16.53 -3.72 7.31
C ALA A 50 -16.55 -5.23 7.63
N VAL A 51 -15.59 -5.99 7.09
CA VAL A 51 -15.49 -7.44 7.31
C VAL A 51 -15.19 -7.78 8.77
N ALA A 52 -14.24 -7.07 9.38
CA ALA A 52 -13.88 -7.29 10.78
C ALA A 52 -14.87 -6.67 11.78
N GLY A 53 -15.79 -5.81 11.34
CA GLY A 53 -16.66 -5.03 12.23
C GLY A 53 -15.85 -4.09 13.12
N ALA A 54 -14.76 -3.54 12.62
CA ALA A 54 -13.82 -2.73 13.38
C ALA A 54 -14.14 -1.23 13.33
N ASP A 55 -13.71 -0.49 14.35
CA ASP A 55 -13.83 0.97 14.39
C ASP A 55 -12.88 1.62 13.38
N LEU A 56 -11.69 1.07 13.24
CA LEU A 56 -10.57 1.57 12.47
C LEU A 56 -9.99 0.47 11.58
N SER A 57 -9.30 0.87 10.51
CA SER A 57 -8.50 -0.04 9.69
C SER A 57 -7.21 0.61 9.23
N ALA A 58 -6.13 -0.17 9.13
CA ALA A 58 -4.83 0.27 8.65
C ALA A 58 -4.35 -0.58 7.46
N THR A 59 -3.81 0.11 6.45
CA THR A 59 -3.14 -0.51 5.30
C THR A 59 -2.04 0.39 4.74
N ALA A 60 -1.14 -0.15 3.94
CA ALA A 60 -0.13 0.60 3.20
C ALA A 60 -0.34 0.50 1.69
N ALA A 61 0.23 1.44 0.94
CA ALA A 61 0.39 1.30 -0.50
C ALA A 61 1.55 0.35 -0.80
N PHE A 62 1.26 -0.93 -1.02
CA PHE A 62 2.27 -1.95 -1.29
C PHE A 62 2.87 -1.83 -2.69
N ASN A 63 2.07 -1.36 -3.64
CA ASN A 63 2.46 -1.14 -5.03
C ASN A 63 1.92 0.21 -5.51
N LEU A 64 2.82 1.18 -5.73
CA LEU A 64 2.43 2.52 -6.21
C LEU A 64 2.01 2.54 -7.69
N GLU A 65 2.34 1.49 -8.45
CA GLU A 65 1.90 1.36 -9.85
C GLU A 65 0.50 0.70 -9.95
N ALA A 66 -0.07 0.26 -8.82
CA ALA A 66 -1.39 -0.33 -8.81
C ALA A 66 -2.46 0.69 -9.19
N ALA A 67 -3.44 0.22 -9.95
CA ALA A 67 -4.61 1.00 -10.30
C ALA A 67 -5.84 0.08 -10.41
N ILE A 68 -7.00 0.61 -10.06
CA ILE A 68 -8.28 0.05 -10.49
C ILE A 68 -8.63 0.77 -11.80
N PRO A 69 -8.80 0.05 -12.93
CA PRO A 69 -9.04 0.68 -14.22
C PRO A 69 -10.46 1.30 -14.31
N GLU A 70 -10.62 2.27 -15.19
CA GLU A 70 -11.93 2.61 -15.71
C GLU A 70 -12.43 1.47 -16.62
N GLY A 71 -13.69 1.06 -16.48
CA GLY A 71 -14.28 -0.07 -17.19
C GLY A 71 -14.26 -1.35 -16.38
N GLU A 72 -13.91 -2.47 -17.01
CA GLU A 72 -13.86 -3.80 -16.37
C GLU A 72 -12.73 -3.91 -15.37
N ILE A 73 -13.05 -4.47 -14.20
CA ILE A 73 -12.08 -4.78 -13.13
C ILE A 73 -11.85 -6.29 -13.15
N THR A 74 -10.60 -6.71 -13.21
CA THR A 74 -10.20 -8.13 -13.19
C THR A 74 -9.64 -8.54 -11.83
N VAL A 75 -9.52 -9.86 -11.61
CA VAL A 75 -8.79 -10.41 -10.46
C VAL A 75 -7.34 -9.90 -10.45
N ALA A 76 -6.69 -9.79 -11.62
CA ALA A 76 -5.30 -9.30 -11.72
C ALA A 76 -5.15 -7.87 -11.21
N ASP A 77 -6.11 -6.97 -11.47
CA ASP A 77 -6.07 -5.59 -11.00
C ASP A 77 -6.08 -5.52 -9.46
N LEU A 78 -6.93 -6.30 -8.82
CA LEU A 78 -7.02 -6.37 -7.35
C LEU A 78 -5.83 -7.11 -6.74
N ALA A 79 -5.31 -8.15 -7.40
CA ALA A 79 -4.08 -8.81 -6.98
C ALA A 79 -2.85 -7.89 -7.09
N GLY A 80 -2.81 -7.01 -8.08
CA GLY A 80 -1.80 -5.97 -8.21
C GLY A 80 -1.87 -4.90 -7.13
N LEU A 81 -3.06 -4.64 -6.59
CA LEU A 81 -3.28 -3.70 -5.48
C LEU A 81 -2.80 -4.28 -4.14
N TYR A 82 -3.14 -5.53 -3.85
CA TYR A 82 -2.76 -6.21 -2.60
C TYR A 82 -1.90 -7.44 -2.91
N ILE A 83 -0.58 -7.21 -3.01
CA ILE A 83 0.38 -8.20 -3.54
C ILE A 83 0.81 -9.28 -2.54
N TYR A 84 0.54 -9.10 -1.25
CA TYR A 84 0.94 -10.04 -0.20
C TYR A 84 -0.19 -11.01 0.17
N ASP A 85 0.17 -12.24 0.53
CA ASP A 85 -0.75 -13.26 1.04
C ASP A 85 -0.94 -13.07 2.55
N ASN A 86 -1.66 -12.00 2.92
CA ASN A 86 -1.94 -11.66 4.30
C ASN A 86 -3.39 -11.94 4.65
N THR A 87 -3.62 -12.45 5.87
CA THR A 87 -4.95 -12.62 6.42
C THR A 87 -5.39 -11.42 7.27
N LEU A 88 -6.69 -11.16 7.27
CA LEU A 88 -7.30 -10.09 8.06
C LEU A 88 -7.38 -10.48 9.54
N LYS A 89 -6.95 -9.55 10.39
CA LYS A 89 -7.14 -9.60 11.85
C LYS A 89 -7.71 -8.29 12.35
N ALA A 90 -8.33 -8.31 13.54
CA ALA A 90 -8.58 -7.09 14.29
C ALA A 90 -8.12 -7.24 15.73
N VAL A 91 -7.57 -6.17 16.27
CA VAL A 91 -7.05 -6.09 17.63
C VAL A 91 -7.74 -4.97 18.42
N ARG A 92 -7.84 -5.13 19.74
CA ARG A 92 -8.31 -4.05 20.60
C ARG A 92 -7.13 -3.24 21.09
N ILE A 93 -7.14 -1.94 20.79
CA ILE A 93 -6.06 -1.02 21.11
C ILE A 93 -6.58 0.18 21.91
N THR A 94 -5.68 0.89 22.59
CA THR A 94 -5.95 2.19 23.21
C THR A 94 -5.63 3.34 22.26
N GLY A 95 -6.13 4.54 22.56
CA GLY A 95 -5.77 5.76 21.81
C GLY A 95 -4.28 6.08 21.88
N ALA A 96 -3.62 5.74 22.99
CA ALA A 96 -2.17 5.85 23.08
C ALA A 96 -1.45 4.91 22.11
N GLN A 97 -1.91 3.66 21.97
CA GLN A 97 -1.38 2.70 21.00
C GLN A 97 -1.69 3.12 19.55
N LEU A 98 -2.87 3.69 19.29
CA LEU A 98 -3.21 4.27 17.99
C LEU A 98 -2.26 5.40 17.61
N LYS A 99 -2.00 6.35 18.52
CA LYS A 99 -1.03 7.42 18.27
C LYS A 99 0.36 6.84 18.00
N ALA A 100 0.81 5.90 18.81
CA ALA A 100 2.11 5.24 18.61
C ALA A 100 2.20 4.50 17.27
N TYR A 101 1.11 3.89 16.81
CA TYR A 101 1.00 3.25 15.50
C TYR A 101 1.22 4.25 14.36
N LEU A 102 0.51 5.37 14.40
CA LEU A 102 0.63 6.44 13.41
C LEU A 102 2.03 7.09 13.44
N GLU A 103 2.61 7.28 14.63
CA GLU A 103 3.98 7.78 14.77
C GLU A 103 5.01 6.80 14.19
N GLN A 104 4.83 5.48 14.36
CA GLN A 104 5.67 4.47 13.73
C GLN A 104 5.58 4.54 12.20
N SER A 105 4.38 4.70 11.67
CA SER A 105 4.14 4.88 10.25
C SER A 105 4.83 6.14 9.71
N ALA A 106 4.68 7.28 10.41
CA ALA A 106 5.25 8.57 10.03
C ALA A 106 6.80 8.61 10.03
N ARG A 107 7.48 7.58 10.56
CA ARG A 107 8.94 7.41 10.45
C ARG A 107 9.42 7.23 9.02
N TYR A 108 8.54 6.88 8.11
CA TYR A 108 8.85 6.82 6.68
C TYR A 108 9.44 8.12 6.14
N PHE A 109 9.10 9.26 6.74
CA PHE A 109 9.66 10.56 6.40
C PHE A 109 10.76 10.96 7.39
N ARG A 110 11.82 11.61 6.93
CA ARG A 110 12.91 12.10 7.80
C ARG A 110 12.57 13.41 8.49
N GLY A 111 11.80 14.28 7.87
CA GLY A 111 11.37 15.57 8.41
C GLY A 111 11.53 16.72 7.44
N TRP A 112 10.99 17.90 7.81
CA TRP A 112 11.06 19.12 7.01
C TRP A 112 11.50 20.32 7.84
N PRO A 113 12.50 21.12 7.38
CA PRO A 113 13.37 20.81 6.25
C PRO A 113 14.15 19.51 6.47
N ALA A 114 14.63 18.90 5.36
CA ALA A 114 15.40 17.67 5.45
C ALA A 114 16.59 17.84 6.40
N PRO A 115 16.79 16.99 7.40
CA PRO A 115 17.99 17.02 8.21
C PRO A 115 19.22 16.87 7.30
N ASP A 116 20.26 17.64 7.53
CA ASP A 116 21.53 17.55 6.78
C ASP A 116 21.42 17.76 5.25
N GLY A 117 20.29 18.26 4.73
CA GLY A 117 20.04 18.43 3.30
C GLY A 117 19.94 17.12 2.51
N GLY A 118 19.76 16.00 3.19
CA GLY A 118 19.58 14.66 2.59
C GLY A 118 18.15 14.41 2.09
N PRO A 119 17.83 13.13 1.76
CA PRO A 119 16.51 12.77 1.28
C PRO A 119 15.43 13.01 2.35
N LEU A 120 14.20 13.27 1.91
CA LEU A 120 13.04 13.45 2.79
C LEU A 120 12.40 12.12 3.18
N ILE A 121 12.55 11.10 2.33
CA ILE A 121 12.15 9.72 2.62
C ILE A 121 13.31 9.01 3.29
N ASP A 122 13.04 8.29 4.38
CA ASP A 122 14.04 7.49 5.06
C ASP A 122 14.36 6.23 4.23
N PRO A 123 15.59 6.08 3.71
CA PRO A 123 15.96 4.94 2.88
C PRO A 123 15.96 3.61 3.65
N GLU A 124 16.01 3.65 4.98
CA GLU A 124 15.96 2.45 5.83
C GLU A 124 14.52 2.01 6.16
N VAL A 125 13.52 2.84 5.85
CA VAL A 125 12.12 2.53 6.08
C VAL A 125 11.43 2.20 4.75
N PRO A 126 11.19 0.91 4.47
CA PRO A 126 10.48 0.53 3.24
C PRO A 126 9.10 1.15 3.15
N GLY A 127 8.70 1.57 1.95
CA GLY A 127 7.41 2.25 1.75
C GLY A 127 6.17 1.42 2.14
N TYR A 128 6.28 0.09 2.17
CA TYR A 128 5.21 -0.77 2.69
C TYR A 128 5.05 -0.68 4.23
N ASN A 129 5.94 0.05 4.92
CA ASN A 129 5.81 0.36 6.34
C ASN A 129 5.19 1.75 6.59
N PHE A 130 4.76 2.45 5.55
CA PHE A 130 3.93 3.64 5.68
C PHE A 130 2.45 3.25 5.59
N ASP A 131 1.87 2.90 6.72
CA ASP A 131 0.45 2.60 6.84
C ASP A 131 -0.36 3.89 7.02
N VAL A 132 -1.55 3.94 6.41
CA VAL A 132 -2.57 4.95 6.66
C VAL A 132 -3.75 4.31 7.38
N VAL A 133 -4.42 5.09 8.24
CA VAL A 133 -5.53 4.59 9.07
C VAL A 133 -6.81 5.30 8.69
N SER A 134 -7.83 4.54 8.33
CA SER A 134 -9.19 5.03 8.12
C SER A 134 -10.05 4.87 9.38
N GLY A 135 -11.03 5.75 9.55
CA GLY A 135 -11.92 5.82 10.71
C GLY A 135 -11.52 6.87 11.75
N VAL A 136 -10.36 7.50 11.61
CA VAL A 136 -9.90 8.68 12.39
C VAL A 136 -9.40 9.76 11.45
N GLU A 137 -9.40 10.99 11.91
CA GLU A 137 -8.81 12.14 11.24
C GLU A 137 -7.47 12.49 11.90
N TYR A 138 -6.41 12.80 11.13
CA TYR A 138 -5.12 13.19 11.68
C TYR A 138 -4.27 13.98 10.69
N THR A 139 -3.30 14.70 11.23
CA THR A 139 -2.29 15.43 10.45
C THR A 139 -0.91 14.90 10.80
N ILE A 140 -0.08 14.66 9.77
CA ILE A 140 1.35 14.33 9.90
C ILE A 140 2.14 15.62 9.70
N ASP A 141 2.67 16.18 10.77
CA ASP A 141 3.46 17.41 10.75
C ASP A 141 4.96 17.07 10.66
N LEU A 142 5.54 17.23 9.49
CA LEU A 142 6.93 16.92 9.22
C LEU A 142 7.92 17.94 9.79
N THR A 143 7.46 19.08 10.31
CA THR A 143 8.31 20.03 11.03
C THR A 143 8.64 19.56 12.44
N ARG A 144 7.90 18.57 12.93
CA ARG A 144 8.07 18.01 14.29
C ARG A 144 9.03 16.83 14.28
N PRO A 145 9.67 16.52 15.41
CA PRO A 145 10.59 15.39 15.51
C PRO A 145 9.85 14.05 15.30
N VAL A 146 10.60 13.03 14.88
CA VAL A 146 10.09 11.65 14.82
C VAL A 146 9.56 11.23 16.19
N GLY A 147 8.36 10.65 16.21
CA GLY A 147 7.66 10.23 17.43
C GLY A 147 6.73 11.29 18.03
N ASP A 148 6.64 12.49 17.42
CA ASP A 148 5.71 13.56 17.83
C ASP A 148 5.13 14.31 16.63
N ARG A 149 4.90 13.61 15.51
CA ARG A 149 4.40 14.15 14.23
C ARG A 149 2.90 14.12 14.09
N ILE A 150 2.23 13.23 14.83
CA ILE A 150 0.79 13.07 14.72
C ILE A 150 0.10 14.13 15.56
N THR A 151 -0.55 15.02 14.84
CA THR A 151 -1.33 16.14 15.41
C THR A 151 -2.79 16.03 14.96
N GLU A 152 -3.68 16.77 15.61
CA GLU A 152 -5.11 16.82 15.28
C GLU A 152 -5.79 15.43 15.21
N LEU A 153 -5.29 14.45 15.98
CA LEU A 153 -5.87 13.10 15.99
C LEU A 153 -7.27 13.13 16.61
N ARG A 154 -8.29 12.84 15.76
CA ARG A 154 -9.71 12.92 16.13
C ARG A 154 -10.46 11.66 15.71
N TYR A 155 -11.43 11.29 16.50
CA TYR A 155 -12.40 10.25 16.19
C TYR A 155 -13.81 10.83 16.26
N ARG A 156 -14.54 10.80 15.14
CA ARG A 156 -15.88 11.43 15.03
C ARG A 156 -15.92 12.90 15.46
N GLY A 157 -14.88 13.64 15.07
CA GLY A 157 -14.73 15.07 15.37
C GLY A 157 -14.15 15.39 16.75
N GLU A 158 -14.08 14.45 17.69
CA GLU A 158 -13.56 14.64 19.03
C GLU A 158 -12.09 14.21 19.17
N PRO A 159 -11.26 14.92 19.94
CA PRO A 159 -9.89 14.49 20.18
C PRO A 159 -9.81 13.08 20.78
N VAL A 160 -8.94 12.25 20.24
CA VAL A 160 -8.69 10.90 20.77
C VAL A 160 -8.01 11.00 22.15
N ARG A 161 -8.62 10.37 23.15
CA ARG A 161 -8.01 10.27 24.49
C ARG A 161 -7.09 9.05 24.56
N PRO A 162 -5.98 9.13 25.31
CA PRO A 162 -5.02 8.02 25.43
C PRO A 162 -5.63 6.70 25.93
N ASP A 163 -6.63 6.78 26.79
CA ASP A 163 -7.34 5.64 27.41
C ASP A 163 -8.55 5.15 26.61
N GLN A 164 -8.96 5.88 25.57
CA GLN A 164 -10.06 5.49 24.70
C GLN A 164 -9.72 4.19 23.98
N THR A 165 -10.66 3.26 23.85
CA THR A 165 -10.45 1.97 23.21
C THR A 165 -11.07 1.91 21.83
N PHE A 166 -10.38 1.22 20.93
CA PHE A 166 -10.80 0.98 19.54
C PHE A 166 -10.54 -0.46 19.14
N THR A 167 -11.28 -0.94 18.17
CA THR A 167 -10.92 -2.10 17.38
C THR A 167 -10.24 -1.65 16.10
N LEU A 168 -9.03 -2.17 15.82
CA LEU A 168 -8.23 -1.85 14.64
C LEU A 168 -8.08 -3.08 13.76
N ALA A 169 -8.61 -3.03 12.54
CA ALA A 169 -8.39 -4.03 11.50
C ALA A 169 -7.00 -3.82 10.87
N VAL A 170 -6.23 -4.89 10.79
CA VAL A 170 -4.88 -4.93 10.24
C VAL A 170 -4.62 -6.29 9.59
N ASN A 171 -3.54 -6.40 8.84
CA ASN A 171 -3.07 -7.71 8.39
C ASN A 171 -2.31 -8.47 9.50
N ASN A 172 -2.20 -9.79 9.34
CA ASN A 172 -1.51 -10.67 10.28
C ASN A 172 -0.04 -10.30 10.49
N TYR A 173 0.65 -9.76 9.48
CA TYR A 173 2.04 -9.30 9.60
C TYR A 173 2.15 -8.12 10.58
N ARG A 174 1.26 -7.13 10.47
CA ARG A 174 1.20 -6.00 11.42
C ARG A 174 0.82 -6.44 12.82
N GLN A 175 -0.17 -7.33 12.94
CA GLN A 175 -0.60 -7.86 14.24
C GLN A 175 0.55 -8.56 14.96
N GLY A 176 1.45 -9.26 14.23
CA GLY A 176 2.66 -9.85 14.79
C GLY A 176 3.82 -8.88 15.08
N GLY A 177 3.61 -7.57 14.94
CA GLY A 177 4.65 -6.54 15.18
C GLY A 177 5.56 -6.28 13.98
N GLY A 178 5.24 -6.85 12.81
CA GLY A 178 6.03 -6.69 11.59
C GLY A 178 6.16 -5.22 11.17
N GLY A 179 7.33 -4.83 10.65
CA GLY A 179 7.64 -3.45 10.28
C GLY A 179 7.85 -2.51 11.47
N GLY A 180 8.06 -3.06 12.68
CA GLY A 180 8.26 -2.28 13.90
C GLY A 180 6.96 -1.82 14.59
N PHE A 181 5.79 -2.33 14.17
CA PHE A 181 4.50 -2.02 14.80
C PHE A 181 4.26 -2.84 16.08
N THR A 182 5.26 -2.87 16.96
CA THR A 182 5.27 -3.69 18.19
C THR A 182 4.21 -3.28 19.21
N MET A 183 3.69 -2.02 19.14
CA MET A 183 2.69 -1.50 20.07
C MET A 183 1.34 -2.24 20.02
N ILE A 184 1.10 -3.04 18.98
CA ILE A 184 -0.12 -3.83 18.82
C ILE A 184 0.13 -5.35 18.86
N ALA A 185 1.39 -5.81 18.93
CA ALA A 185 1.74 -7.22 18.83
C ALA A 185 1.09 -8.10 19.94
N GLU A 186 0.97 -7.54 21.15
CA GLU A 186 0.33 -8.20 22.30
C GLU A 186 -1.10 -7.73 22.54
N ALA A 187 -1.66 -6.90 21.65
CA ALA A 187 -3.02 -6.43 21.78
C ALA A 187 -4.02 -7.60 21.62
N PRO A 188 -5.11 -7.61 22.41
CA PRO A 188 -6.10 -8.68 22.32
C PRO A 188 -6.69 -8.77 20.90
N VAL A 189 -6.55 -9.94 20.26
CA VAL A 189 -7.16 -10.24 18.97
C VAL A 189 -8.65 -10.43 19.17
N VAL A 190 -9.47 -9.69 18.44
CA VAL A 190 -10.93 -9.72 18.51
C VAL A 190 -11.57 -10.25 17.22
N TYR A 191 -10.79 -10.33 16.13
CA TYR A 191 -11.18 -10.93 14.86
C TYR A 191 -10.01 -11.70 14.24
N ASP A 192 -10.21 -12.96 13.89
CA ASP A 192 -9.25 -13.81 13.19
C ASP A 192 -9.97 -15.02 12.56
N ARG A 193 -10.38 -14.89 11.30
CA ARG A 193 -11.03 -15.97 10.54
C ARG A 193 -10.16 -16.57 9.46
N GLN A 194 -8.89 -16.18 9.41
CA GLN A 194 -7.92 -16.61 8.41
C GLN A 194 -8.33 -16.27 6.96
N GLU A 195 -9.09 -15.19 6.77
CA GLU A 195 -9.54 -14.73 5.47
C GLU A 195 -8.45 -13.93 4.78
N ASP A 196 -8.13 -14.28 3.54
CA ASP A 196 -7.15 -13.56 2.72
C ASP A 196 -7.70 -12.19 2.30
N ILE A 197 -6.95 -11.12 2.57
CA ILE A 197 -7.42 -9.74 2.32
C ILE A 197 -7.67 -9.52 0.82
N ARG A 198 -6.85 -10.06 -0.07
CA ARG A 198 -7.04 -9.95 -1.52
C ARG A 198 -8.37 -10.57 -1.95
N GLU A 199 -8.70 -11.76 -1.43
CA GLU A 199 -9.99 -12.40 -1.74
C GLU A 199 -11.17 -11.57 -1.21
N LEU A 200 -11.05 -10.94 -0.03
CA LEU A 200 -12.08 -10.04 0.49
C LEU A 200 -12.31 -8.82 -0.43
N LEU A 201 -11.25 -8.26 -1.01
CA LEU A 201 -11.37 -7.17 -1.99
C LEU A 201 -12.10 -7.65 -3.26
N ILE A 202 -11.73 -8.84 -3.76
CA ILE A 202 -12.36 -9.46 -4.93
C ILE A 202 -13.85 -9.74 -4.67
N GLU A 203 -14.18 -10.28 -3.50
CA GLU A 203 -15.56 -10.57 -3.10
C GLU A 203 -16.40 -9.30 -2.98
N GLU A 204 -15.85 -8.22 -2.43
CA GLU A 204 -16.54 -6.94 -2.32
C GLU A 204 -16.87 -6.36 -3.70
N VAL A 205 -15.92 -6.41 -4.65
CA VAL A 205 -16.17 -5.95 -6.02
C VAL A 205 -17.24 -6.82 -6.71
N ARG A 206 -17.17 -8.15 -6.57
CA ARG A 206 -18.18 -9.08 -7.11
C ARG A 206 -19.55 -8.83 -6.53
N ARG A 207 -19.64 -8.64 -5.22
CA ARG A 207 -20.90 -8.39 -4.50
C ARG A 207 -21.57 -7.10 -4.96
N ARG A 208 -20.80 -6.05 -5.21
CA ARG A 208 -21.31 -4.75 -5.67
C ARG A 208 -21.58 -4.71 -7.17
N GLY A 209 -20.85 -5.49 -7.97
CA GLY A 209 -20.87 -5.44 -9.43
C GLY A 209 -20.24 -4.18 -10.01
N ALA A 210 -20.39 -3.04 -9.33
CA ALA A 210 -19.74 -1.78 -9.67
C ALA A 210 -19.28 -1.06 -8.39
N ILE A 211 -18.08 -0.44 -8.46
CA ILE A 211 -17.51 0.37 -7.38
C ILE A 211 -17.12 1.75 -7.92
N ARG A 212 -17.21 2.76 -7.07
CA ARG A 212 -16.90 4.16 -7.43
C ARG A 212 -15.97 4.76 -6.37
N PRO A 213 -15.05 5.66 -6.77
CA PRO A 213 -14.18 6.34 -5.81
C PRO A 213 -14.95 7.01 -4.67
N GLU A 214 -16.04 7.71 -5.00
CA GLU A 214 -16.88 8.43 -4.04
C GLU A 214 -17.61 7.54 -3.02
N ASP A 215 -17.74 6.24 -3.27
CA ASP A 215 -18.36 5.30 -2.33
C ASP A 215 -17.45 5.04 -1.12
N TYR A 216 -16.14 5.18 -1.30
CA TYR A 216 -15.11 4.85 -0.31
C TYR A 216 -14.33 6.05 0.18
N PHE A 217 -14.03 7.03 -0.70
CA PHE A 217 -13.14 8.13 -0.39
C PHE A 217 -13.68 9.05 0.72
N ARG A 218 -12.87 9.20 1.75
CA ARG A 218 -13.09 10.13 2.85
C ARG A 218 -11.75 10.71 3.27
N GLU A 219 -11.40 11.89 2.75
CA GLU A 219 -10.14 12.53 3.12
C GLU A 219 -10.06 12.68 4.64
N ASN A 220 -9.22 11.87 5.26
CA ASN A 220 -9.13 11.77 6.71
C ASN A 220 -7.71 11.99 7.24
N TRP A 221 -6.71 12.10 6.37
CA TRP A 221 -5.36 12.44 6.78
C TRP A 221 -4.65 13.35 5.75
N ARG A 222 -3.66 14.10 6.27
CA ARG A 222 -2.81 14.94 5.42
C ARG A 222 -1.41 15.09 6.01
N ILE A 223 -0.47 15.48 5.16
CA ILE A 223 0.88 15.86 5.54
C ILE A 223 1.01 17.38 5.50
N VAL A 224 1.69 17.95 6.47
CA VAL A 224 2.06 19.37 6.50
C VAL A 224 3.57 19.54 6.74
N PRO A 225 4.17 20.64 6.29
CA PRO A 225 3.59 21.68 5.43
C PRO A 225 3.47 21.22 3.96
N ALA A 226 2.69 21.94 3.16
CA ALA A 226 2.47 21.61 1.75
C ALA A 226 3.76 21.58 0.93
N GLU A 227 4.72 22.44 1.26
CA GLU A 227 6.04 22.49 0.61
C GLU A 227 6.82 21.19 0.81
N ALA A 228 6.66 20.52 1.95
CA ALA A 228 7.25 19.21 2.19
C ALA A 228 6.65 18.16 1.25
N VAL A 229 5.34 18.18 1.05
CA VAL A 229 4.64 17.25 0.14
C VAL A 229 5.15 17.41 -1.29
N GLU A 230 5.29 18.64 -1.77
CA GLU A 230 5.80 18.91 -3.12
C GLU A 230 7.26 18.45 -3.28
N ALA A 231 8.10 18.67 -2.27
CA ALA A 231 9.47 18.22 -2.28
C ALA A 231 9.59 16.69 -2.29
N ILE A 232 8.78 15.99 -1.48
CA ILE A 232 8.74 14.51 -1.45
C ILE A 232 8.21 13.98 -2.78
N ARG A 233 7.21 14.62 -3.38
CA ARG A 233 6.71 14.25 -4.72
C ARG A 233 7.83 14.30 -5.75
N ALA A 234 8.61 15.39 -5.78
CA ALA A 234 9.74 15.55 -6.69
C ALA A 234 10.83 14.48 -6.47
N GLU A 235 11.09 14.10 -5.22
CA GLU A 235 12.02 13.02 -4.86
C GLU A 235 11.54 11.66 -5.39
N LEU A 236 10.27 11.31 -5.16
CA LEU A 236 9.67 10.06 -5.64
C LEU A 236 9.66 9.97 -7.17
N GLU A 237 9.29 11.05 -7.85
CA GLU A 237 9.34 11.10 -9.30
C GLU A 237 10.76 10.99 -9.86
N GLY A 238 11.73 11.61 -9.18
CA GLY A 238 13.16 11.49 -9.52
C GLY A 238 13.63 10.05 -9.42
N ALA A 239 13.31 9.36 -8.32
CA ALA A 239 13.66 7.96 -8.10
C ALA A 239 13.03 7.04 -9.15
N ARG A 240 11.75 7.26 -9.51
CA ARG A 240 11.05 6.49 -10.57
C ARG A 240 11.69 6.68 -11.95
N ARG A 241 12.03 7.92 -12.31
CA ARG A 241 12.74 8.21 -13.58
C ARG A 241 14.10 7.52 -13.63
N ALA A 242 14.84 7.52 -12.54
CA ALA A 242 16.12 6.82 -12.44
C ALA A 242 15.98 5.30 -12.61
N ALA A 243 14.99 4.68 -11.92
CA ALA A 243 14.70 3.26 -12.05
C ALA A 243 14.34 2.87 -13.48
N ALA A 244 13.41 3.59 -14.12
CA ALA A 244 13.00 3.34 -15.50
C ALA A 244 14.16 3.50 -16.52
N THR A 245 15.13 4.37 -16.23
CA THR A 245 16.32 4.53 -17.06
C THR A 245 17.28 3.36 -16.89
N ALA A 246 17.47 2.88 -15.66
CA ALA A 246 18.29 1.72 -15.35
C ALA A 246 17.76 0.44 -16.02
N GLU A 247 16.45 0.20 -15.95
CA GLU A 247 15.78 -0.95 -16.58
C GLU A 247 15.96 -0.93 -18.11
N ARG A 248 15.75 0.22 -18.75
CA ARG A 248 16.01 0.39 -20.20
C ARG A 248 17.46 0.14 -20.55
N GLY A 249 18.39 0.56 -19.70
CA GLY A 249 19.82 0.31 -19.87
C GLY A 249 20.17 -1.19 -19.76
N ALA A 250 19.57 -1.90 -18.80
CA ALA A 250 19.74 -3.34 -18.62
C ALA A 250 19.17 -4.14 -19.82
N ALA A 251 17.93 -3.83 -20.23
CA ALA A 251 17.29 -4.48 -21.38
C ALA A 251 18.07 -4.25 -22.71
N ARG A 252 18.73 -3.08 -22.85
CA ARG A 252 19.59 -2.80 -24.02
C ARG A 252 20.86 -3.64 -23.99
N ARG A 253 21.49 -3.85 -22.83
CA ARG A 253 22.68 -4.70 -22.69
C ARG A 253 22.37 -6.16 -23.02
N GLU A 254 21.27 -6.70 -22.50
CA GLU A 254 20.84 -8.07 -22.80
C GLU A 254 20.57 -8.32 -24.30
N ARG A 255 20.09 -7.29 -25.03
CA ARG A 255 19.90 -7.39 -26.49
C ARG A 255 21.21 -7.32 -27.28
N VAL A 256 22.24 -6.64 -26.77
CA VAL A 256 23.51 -6.44 -27.46
C VAL A 256 24.47 -7.60 -27.22
N GLU A 257 24.46 -8.27 -26.05
CA GLU A 257 25.33 -9.41 -25.76
C GLU A 257 25.15 -10.61 -26.72
N PRO A 258 23.94 -11.05 -27.11
CA PRO A 258 23.79 -12.14 -28.06
C PRO A 258 24.31 -11.81 -29.46
N GLU A 259 24.25 -10.57 -29.87
CA GLU A 259 24.70 -10.10 -31.19
C GLU A 259 26.23 -10.03 -31.26
N ALA A 260 26.88 -9.57 -30.19
CA ALA A 260 28.34 -9.58 -30.07
C ALA A 260 28.90 -11.01 -29.97
N ALA A 261 28.22 -11.91 -29.26
CA ALA A 261 28.59 -13.34 -29.22
C ALA A 261 28.40 -14.07 -30.57
N ARG A 262 27.43 -13.68 -31.38
CA ARG A 262 27.19 -14.18 -32.71
C ARG A 262 28.23 -13.67 -33.72
N ALA A 263 28.59 -12.38 -33.62
CA ALA A 263 29.64 -11.78 -34.47
C ALA A 263 31.01 -12.40 -34.21
N ALA A 264 31.36 -12.67 -32.94
CA ALA A 264 32.60 -13.32 -32.56
C ALA A 264 32.72 -14.76 -33.05
N ARG A 265 31.61 -15.49 -33.23
CA ARG A 265 31.58 -16.86 -33.79
C ARG A 265 31.69 -16.91 -35.33
N VAL A 266 31.28 -15.87 -36.03
CA VAL A 266 31.36 -15.78 -37.51
C VAL A 266 32.76 -15.33 -37.97
N GLY A 267 33.52 -14.62 -37.10
CA GLY A 267 34.88 -14.17 -37.40
C GLY A 267 35.99 -15.23 -37.23
N ASN A 268 35.68 -16.44 -36.76
CA ASN A 268 36.64 -17.51 -36.48
C ASN A 268 36.32 -18.81 -37.23
N ALA A 269 35.86 -18.75 -38.48
CA ALA A 269 35.83 -19.89 -39.37
C ALA A 269 37.07 -19.87 -40.28
N PRO A 270 37.83 -20.99 -40.37
CA PRO A 270 39.07 -21.08 -41.14
C PRO A 270 38.88 -20.97 -42.66
#